data_f26e67aae5bca278297ee24b0420ce03
#
_entry.id   f26e67aae5bca278297ee24b0420ce03
#
_cell.length_a   1.000
_cell.length_b   1.000
_cell.length_c   1.000
_cell.angle_alpha   90.00
_cell.angle_beta   90.00
_cell.angle_gamma   90.00
#
_symmetry.space_group_name_H-M   'P 1'
#
loop_
_entity.id
_entity.type
_entity.pdbx_description
1 polymer ?
#
loop_
_entity_poly.entity_id
_entity_poly.type
_entity_poly.pdbx_seq_one_letter_code
_entity_poly.pdbx_strand_id
1 'polypeptide(L)'
;MFLALTQDIPLDHVVPLAQYNHRVSIANTGTFALLSNICPHQNSRIAKCSTEHLQCPYHGLTFDRNGLGINNRYSLEKWPVYKNQTILFDQHVGCAFPIDTQHMTLVEHRQDTISATPDVIMDVFLDIEHIPVAHAGVYDQIGITNVDKITWFTFDNGSIQFVPAQEKTSMIQDDEKYNIGACWMAVYPGTMIEWQPGALFVTVAHNTNETSSQVQVYKYRDTRYSQDVWELNNHVWETAWSQDRALAEFIESPAVDNLDELKQHHRVWSQDAV
;
A
#
# COMPACT_ATOMS: atom_id res chain seq x y z
N MET A 1 -6.91 -4.29 -1.22
CA MET A 1 -5.70 -3.98 -0.40
C MET A 1 -4.45 -4.26 -1.23
N PHE A 2 -3.42 -3.44 -1.10
CA PHE A 2 -2.10 -3.69 -1.71
C PHE A 2 -1.48 -4.98 -1.18
N LEU A 3 -0.86 -5.76 -2.07
CA LEU A 3 -0.17 -7.01 -1.72
C LEU A 3 1.35 -6.86 -1.83
N ALA A 4 1.84 -6.46 -2.99
CA ALA A 4 3.26 -6.31 -3.30
C ALA A 4 3.44 -5.62 -4.67
N LEU A 5 4.66 -5.25 -5.02
CA LEU A 5 5.03 -5.07 -6.42
C LEU A 5 5.37 -6.43 -7.05
N THR A 6 5.16 -6.57 -8.36
CA THR A 6 5.41 -7.85 -9.06
C THR A 6 6.84 -8.33 -8.94
N GLN A 7 7.82 -7.42 -8.89
CA GLN A 7 9.24 -7.75 -8.73
C GLN A 7 9.62 -8.25 -7.33
N ASP A 8 8.78 -7.99 -6.31
CA ASP A 8 9.02 -8.47 -4.93
C ASP A 8 8.69 -9.95 -4.78
N ILE A 9 7.96 -10.53 -5.74
CA ILE A 9 7.55 -11.94 -5.72
C ILE A 9 8.24 -12.67 -6.87
N PRO A 10 9.43 -13.24 -6.66
CA PRO A 10 10.16 -13.93 -7.72
C PRO A 10 9.37 -15.09 -8.31
N LEU A 11 9.66 -15.39 -9.58
CA LEU A 11 9.08 -16.57 -10.24
C LEU A 11 9.39 -17.83 -9.41
N ASP A 12 8.42 -18.71 -9.33
CA ASP A 12 8.51 -19.98 -8.59
C ASP A 12 8.70 -19.81 -7.07
N HIS A 13 8.26 -18.69 -6.49
CA HIS A 13 8.29 -18.45 -5.05
C HIS A 13 6.89 -18.35 -4.46
N VAL A 14 6.82 -18.65 -3.16
CA VAL A 14 5.66 -18.38 -2.31
C VAL A 14 6.12 -17.53 -1.14
N VAL A 15 5.53 -16.35 -0.98
CA VAL A 15 5.93 -15.34 0.00
C VAL A 15 4.76 -15.08 0.97
N PRO A 16 4.94 -15.30 2.28
CA PRO A 16 3.95 -14.95 3.29
C PRO A 16 3.75 -13.44 3.37
N LEU A 17 2.50 -13.00 3.44
CA LEU A 17 2.13 -11.60 3.47
C LEU A 17 1.96 -11.10 4.92
N ALA A 18 2.73 -10.09 5.29
CA ALA A 18 2.73 -9.52 6.64
C ALA A 18 1.39 -8.86 6.99
N GLN A 19 0.76 -8.17 6.03
CA GLN A 19 -0.54 -7.52 6.19
C GLN A 19 -1.69 -8.48 6.54
N TYR A 20 -1.50 -9.78 6.35
CA TYR A 20 -2.42 -10.84 6.80
C TYR A 20 -1.88 -11.63 7.99
N ASN A 21 -0.99 -11.03 8.80
CA ASN A 21 -0.33 -11.73 9.91
C ASN A 21 0.32 -13.05 9.48
N HIS A 22 0.82 -13.13 8.24
CA HIS A 22 1.39 -14.32 7.61
C HIS A 22 0.43 -15.53 7.53
N ARG A 23 -0.87 -15.29 7.61
CA ARG A 23 -1.89 -16.35 7.41
C ARG A 23 -2.21 -16.60 5.94
N VAL A 24 -1.83 -15.66 5.08
CA VAL A 24 -1.95 -15.74 3.62
C VAL A 24 -0.56 -15.59 3.02
N SER A 25 -0.31 -16.29 1.94
CA SER A 25 0.89 -16.18 1.12
C SER A 25 0.52 -15.83 -0.31
N ILE A 26 1.41 -15.15 -1.03
CA ILE A 26 1.29 -14.95 -2.47
C ILE A 26 2.24 -15.88 -3.19
N ALA A 27 1.73 -16.61 -4.18
CA ALA A 27 2.49 -17.51 -5.05
C ALA A 27 2.66 -16.89 -6.42
N ASN A 28 3.85 -17.01 -7.00
CA ASN A 28 4.14 -16.68 -8.39
C ASN A 28 4.60 -17.94 -9.14
N THR A 29 3.72 -18.48 -9.97
CA THR A 29 3.99 -19.64 -10.84
C THR A 29 3.95 -19.27 -12.33
N GLY A 30 4.29 -18.01 -12.66
CA GLY A 30 4.01 -17.37 -13.95
C GLY A 30 2.68 -16.60 -13.91
N THR A 31 1.80 -16.98 -13.00
CA THR A 31 0.61 -16.21 -12.60
C THR A 31 0.61 -16.04 -11.08
N PHE A 32 0.00 -14.97 -10.60
CA PHE A 32 -0.09 -14.71 -9.16
C PHE A 32 -1.37 -15.28 -8.57
N ALA A 33 -1.27 -15.86 -7.38
CA ALA A 33 -2.41 -16.31 -6.60
C ALA A 33 -2.16 -16.13 -5.10
N LEU A 34 -3.20 -15.84 -4.34
CA LEU A 34 -3.16 -15.94 -2.88
C LEU A 34 -3.46 -17.37 -2.45
N LEU A 35 -2.71 -17.86 -1.47
CA LEU A 35 -2.88 -19.17 -0.87
C LEU A 35 -3.03 -19.02 0.65
N SER A 36 -3.92 -19.82 1.24
CA SER A 36 -3.94 -19.96 2.69
C SER A 36 -2.59 -20.47 3.18
N ASN A 37 -1.99 -19.78 4.12
CA ASN A 37 -0.78 -20.23 4.80
C ASN A 37 -1.10 -21.00 6.10
N ILE A 38 -2.32 -21.51 6.18
CA ILE A 38 -2.84 -22.32 7.29
C ILE A 38 -3.09 -23.73 6.78
N CYS A 39 -2.48 -24.70 7.42
CA CYS A 39 -2.63 -26.10 7.08
C CYS A 39 -4.08 -26.59 7.38
N PRO A 40 -4.79 -27.14 6.38
CA PRO A 40 -6.17 -27.58 6.57
C PRO A 40 -6.30 -28.82 7.47
N HIS A 41 -5.20 -29.47 7.84
CA HIS A 41 -5.24 -30.63 8.73
C HIS A 41 -5.45 -30.25 10.20
N GLN A 42 -4.64 -29.34 10.75
CA GLN A 42 -4.63 -28.96 12.16
C GLN A 42 -4.43 -27.46 12.37
N ASN A 43 -4.79 -26.64 11.41
CA ASN A 43 -4.71 -25.18 11.47
C ASN A 43 -3.31 -24.61 11.85
N SER A 44 -2.26 -25.40 11.64
CA SER A 44 -0.88 -24.96 11.83
C SER A 44 -0.48 -24.02 10.71
N ARG A 45 0.30 -23.00 11.03
CA ARG A 45 0.90 -22.13 10.01
C ARG A 45 1.88 -22.93 9.15
N ILE A 46 1.76 -22.86 7.82
CA ILE A 46 2.52 -23.73 6.90
C ILE A 46 3.96 -23.27 6.82
N ALA A 47 4.30 -22.07 6.91
CA ALA A 47 5.68 -21.68 6.96
C ALA A 47 6.23 -20.79 5.88
N LYS A 48 7.45 -20.76 5.88
CA LYS A 48 8.54 -20.00 5.31
C LYS A 48 8.52 -20.08 3.78
N CYS A 49 9.02 -19.06 3.14
CA CYS A 49 9.26 -19.05 1.69
C CYS A 49 9.92 -20.36 1.25
N SER A 50 9.33 -21.02 0.27
CA SER A 50 9.89 -22.21 -0.36
C SER A 50 9.83 -22.04 -1.87
N THR A 51 10.91 -22.45 -2.54
CA THR A 51 11.00 -22.41 -4.00
C THR A 51 10.34 -23.61 -4.67
N GLU A 52 10.17 -24.74 -4.00
CA GLU A 52 9.68 -25.96 -4.63
C GLU A 52 8.31 -26.41 -4.15
N HIS A 53 8.09 -26.39 -2.85
CA HIS A 53 6.83 -26.81 -2.24
C HIS A 53 6.65 -26.17 -0.86
N LEU A 54 5.41 -26.13 -0.40
CA LEU A 54 5.06 -25.69 0.95
C LEU A 54 4.97 -26.90 1.86
N GLN A 55 5.61 -26.86 3.02
CA GLN A 55 5.57 -27.94 3.98
C GLN A 55 5.05 -27.48 5.33
N CYS A 56 4.02 -28.17 5.82
CA CYS A 56 3.52 -27.96 7.16
C CYS A 56 4.51 -28.52 8.19
N PRO A 57 5.01 -27.70 9.12
CA PRO A 57 6.00 -28.14 10.10
C PRO A 57 5.44 -29.12 11.15
N TYR A 58 4.11 -29.24 11.26
CA TYR A 58 3.47 -30.04 12.29
C TYR A 58 3.50 -31.54 11.95
N HIS A 59 3.04 -31.93 10.73
CA HIS A 59 3.00 -33.33 10.30
C HIS A 59 3.68 -33.58 8.95
N GLY A 60 4.43 -32.61 8.42
CA GLY A 60 5.15 -32.75 7.16
C GLY A 60 4.27 -32.81 5.90
N LEU A 61 2.97 -32.45 6.00
CA LEU A 61 2.12 -32.38 4.81
C LEU A 61 2.69 -31.37 3.83
N THR A 62 2.79 -31.78 2.57
CA THR A 62 3.38 -30.95 1.50
C THR A 62 2.32 -30.54 0.49
N PHE A 63 2.46 -29.33 -0.02
CA PHE A 63 1.60 -28.75 -1.03
C PHE A 63 2.47 -28.12 -2.12
N ASP A 64 2.02 -28.21 -3.36
CA ASP A 64 2.69 -27.52 -4.46
C ASP A 64 2.43 -26.00 -4.40
N ARG A 65 3.04 -25.26 -5.31
CA ARG A 65 2.89 -23.80 -5.41
C ARG A 65 1.49 -23.34 -5.86
N ASN A 66 0.64 -24.25 -6.31
CA ASN A 66 -0.77 -24.00 -6.58
C ASN A 66 -1.68 -24.32 -5.38
N GLY A 67 -1.08 -24.78 -4.27
CA GLY A 67 -1.80 -25.14 -3.07
C GLY A 67 -2.37 -26.56 -3.07
N LEU A 68 -2.03 -27.38 -4.07
CA LEU A 68 -2.49 -28.77 -4.15
C LEU A 68 -1.59 -29.68 -3.30
N GLY A 69 -2.22 -30.58 -2.56
CA GLY A 69 -1.48 -31.54 -1.74
C GLY A 69 -0.63 -32.49 -2.56
N ILE A 70 0.64 -32.63 -2.18
CA ILE A 70 1.57 -33.62 -2.73
C ILE A 70 1.51 -34.85 -1.83
N ASN A 71 1.07 -35.99 -2.37
CA ASN A 71 0.92 -37.24 -1.60
C ASN A 71 -0.05 -37.15 -0.41
N ASN A 72 -0.99 -36.23 -0.44
CA ASN A 72 -2.06 -36.09 0.54
C ASN A 72 -3.34 -35.57 -0.14
N ARG A 73 -4.48 -35.67 0.57
CA ARG A 73 -5.81 -35.31 0.04
C ARG A 73 -6.21 -33.85 0.28
N TYR A 74 -5.39 -33.08 0.92
CA TYR A 74 -5.71 -31.71 1.31
C TYR A 74 -5.31 -30.74 0.21
N SER A 75 -5.98 -29.59 0.16
CA SER A 75 -5.62 -28.45 -0.67
C SER A 75 -5.69 -27.18 0.16
N LEU A 76 -4.84 -26.22 -0.12
CA LEU A 76 -4.91 -24.91 0.46
C LEU A 76 -6.01 -24.12 -0.21
N GLU A 77 -6.70 -23.29 0.56
CA GLU A 77 -7.65 -22.34 0.02
C GLU A 77 -6.89 -21.32 -0.87
N LYS A 78 -7.53 -20.92 -1.98
CA LYS A 78 -6.91 -20.10 -3.00
C LYS A 78 -7.84 -18.95 -3.40
N TRP A 79 -7.27 -17.74 -3.53
CA TRP A 79 -7.99 -16.55 -3.96
C TRP A 79 -7.27 -15.88 -5.13
N PRO A 80 -8.00 -15.10 -5.96
CA PRO A 80 -7.41 -14.38 -7.07
C PRO A 80 -6.49 -13.26 -6.59
N VAL A 81 -5.54 -12.90 -7.44
CA VAL A 81 -4.74 -11.68 -7.36
C VAL A 81 -5.07 -10.82 -8.57
N TYR A 82 -5.30 -9.55 -8.32
CA TYR A 82 -5.58 -8.56 -9.35
C TYR A 82 -4.32 -7.74 -9.60
N LYS A 83 -3.88 -7.73 -10.84
CA LYS A 83 -2.69 -7.00 -11.27
C LYS A 83 -3.10 -5.67 -11.88
N ASN A 84 -2.58 -4.58 -11.34
CA ASN A 84 -2.69 -3.24 -11.87
C ASN A 84 -1.28 -2.77 -12.26
N GLN A 85 -0.93 -2.88 -13.54
CA GLN A 85 0.43 -2.73 -14.06
C GLN A 85 1.44 -3.63 -13.32
N THR A 86 2.28 -3.08 -12.46
CA THR A 86 3.27 -3.79 -11.64
C THR A 86 2.84 -3.94 -10.19
N ILE A 87 1.67 -3.42 -9.81
CA ILE A 87 1.13 -3.50 -8.45
C ILE A 87 0.13 -4.65 -8.36
N LEU A 88 0.23 -5.42 -7.29
CA LEU A 88 -0.66 -6.55 -7.00
C LEU A 88 -1.63 -6.19 -5.87
N PHE A 89 -2.90 -6.52 -6.06
CA PHE A 89 -3.99 -6.29 -5.11
C PHE A 89 -4.79 -7.56 -4.87
N ASP A 90 -5.47 -7.64 -3.72
CA ASP A 90 -6.45 -8.70 -3.41
C ASP A 90 -7.83 -8.42 -4.01
N GLN A 91 -8.03 -7.27 -4.61
CA GLN A 91 -9.28 -6.83 -5.23
C GLN A 91 -9.02 -6.11 -6.56
N HIS A 92 -10.05 -6.02 -7.38
CA HIS A 92 -10.00 -5.19 -8.58
C HIS A 92 -9.88 -3.72 -8.20
N VAL A 93 -9.02 -2.98 -8.91
CA VAL A 93 -8.85 -1.53 -8.75
C VAL A 93 -9.32 -0.85 -10.04
N GLY A 94 -10.31 0.01 -9.93
CA GLY A 94 -11.03 0.61 -11.06
C GLY A 94 -10.22 1.61 -11.89
N CYS A 95 -9.02 1.99 -11.43
CA CYS A 95 -8.13 2.91 -12.13
C CYS A 95 -6.72 2.33 -12.22
N ALA A 96 -6.06 2.50 -13.37
CA ALA A 96 -4.66 2.15 -13.53
C ALA A 96 -3.76 3.16 -12.81
N PHE A 97 -2.79 2.67 -12.02
CA PHE A 97 -1.78 3.53 -11.44
C PHE A 97 -0.87 4.06 -12.56
N PRO A 98 -0.73 5.38 -12.74
CA PRO A 98 -0.14 5.94 -13.95
C PRO A 98 1.38 5.85 -13.99
N ILE A 99 2.01 5.52 -12.87
CA ILE A 99 3.47 5.54 -12.71
C ILE A 99 4.07 4.15 -12.98
N ASP A 100 5.15 4.13 -13.74
CA ASP A 100 5.94 2.92 -13.94
C ASP A 100 6.77 2.61 -12.68
N THR A 101 6.46 1.49 -12.04
CA THR A 101 7.12 1.06 -10.80
C THR A 101 8.16 -0.05 -11.03
N GLN A 102 8.53 -0.38 -12.28
CA GLN A 102 9.47 -1.47 -12.58
C GLN A 102 10.88 -1.24 -12.02
N HIS A 103 11.25 0.03 -11.82
CA HIS A 103 12.55 0.43 -11.27
C HIS A 103 12.56 0.63 -9.75
N MET A 104 11.43 0.35 -9.11
CA MET A 104 11.29 0.44 -7.67
C MET A 104 11.90 -0.77 -6.97
N THR A 105 12.70 -0.53 -5.95
CA THR A 105 13.29 -1.57 -5.10
C THR A 105 12.85 -1.34 -3.67
N LEU A 106 12.32 -2.37 -3.03
CA LEU A 106 11.94 -2.31 -1.62
C LEU A 106 13.17 -2.08 -0.76
N VAL A 107 13.18 -0.99 0.01
CA VAL A 107 14.30 -0.62 0.90
C VAL A 107 13.93 -0.73 2.37
N GLU A 108 12.63 -0.59 2.69
CA GLU A 108 12.13 -0.73 4.05
C GLU A 108 10.70 -1.32 4.03
N HIS A 109 10.47 -2.23 4.95
CA HIS A 109 9.12 -2.65 5.34
C HIS A 109 9.05 -2.65 6.85
N ARG A 110 8.08 -1.93 7.41
CA ARG A 110 7.82 -1.91 8.85
C ARG A 110 6.35 -2.04 9.15
N GLN A 111 6.07 -2.34 10.41
CA GLN A 111 4.74 -2.44 10.95
C GLN A 111 4.62 -1.52 12.16
N ASP A 112 3.63 -0.65 12.13
CA ASP A 112 3.29 0.27 13.20
C ASP A 112 1.92 -0.08 13.79
N THR A 113 1.66 0.32 15.03
CA THR A 113 0.33 0.31 15.64
C THR A 113 -0.10 1.74 15.89
N ILE A 114 -1.31 2.10 15.48
CA ILE A 114 -1.87 3.44 15.62
C ILE A 114 -3.19 3.36 16.36
N SER A 115 -3.42 4.27 17.32
CA SER A 115 -4.65 4.38 18.09
C SER A 115 -5.71 5.14 17.30
N ALA A 116 -6.01 4.67 16.10
CA ALA A 116 -7.04 5.18 15.21
C ALA A 116 -7.55 4.03 14.32
N THR A 117 -8.78 4.13 13.85
CA THR A 117 -9.33 3.18 12.87
C THR A 117 -8.76 3.45 11.47
N PRO A 118 -8.78 2.48 10.53
CA PRO A 118 -8.34 2.72 9.17
C PRO A 118 -9.08 3.87 8.49
N ASP A 119 -10.36 4.04 8.77
CA ASP A 119 -11.16 5.13 8.22
C ASP A 119 -10.64 6.51 8.64
N VAL A 120 -10.27 6.68 9.92
CA VAL A 120 -9.66 7.92 10.42
C VAL A 120 -8.31 8.17 9.76
N ILE A 121 -7.49 7.13 9.62
CA ILE A 121 -6.19 7.24 8.95
C ILE A 121 -6.37 7.65 7.48
N MET A 122 -7.34 7.04 6.79
CA MET A 122 -7.64 7.39 5.40
C MET A 122 -8.23 8.79 5.27
N ASP A 123 -9.04 9.24 6.22
CA ASP A 123 -9.56 10.62 6.22
C ASP A 123 -8.44 11.65 6.33
N VAL A 124 -7.41 11.39 7.13
CA VAL A 124 -6.23 12.25 7.19
C VAL A 124 -5.50 12.27 5.84
N PHE A 125 -5.25 11.12 5.22
CA PHE A 125 -4.58 11.06 3.92
C PHE A 125 -5.38 11.70 2.77
N LEU A 126 -6.70 11.67 2.84
CA LEU A 126 -7.57 12.24 1.80
C LEU A 126 -7.79 13.74 1.96
N ASP A 127 -7.45 14.29 3.11
CA ASP A 127 -7.60 15.72 3.41
C ASP A 127 -6.46 16.53 2.80
N ILE A 128 -6.66 17.06 1.60
CA ILE A 128 -5.67 17.92 0.94
C ILE A 128 -5.48 19.25 1.67
N GLU A 129 -6.54 19.77 2.29
CA GLU A 129 -6.54 21.09 2.90
C GLU A 129 -5.70 21.17 4.18
N HIS A 130 -5.42 20.05 4.84
CA HIS A 130 -4.56 20.06 6.01
C HIS A 130 -3.06 20.25 5.69
N ILE A 131 -2.63 19.93 4.47
CA ILE A 131 -1.21 19.95 4.07
C ILE A 131 -0.51 21.29 4.37
N PRO A 132 -1.04 22.46 3.99
CA PRO A 132 -0.37 23.72 4.25
C PRO A 132 -0.32 24.11 5.73
N VAL A 133 -1.11 23.48 6.57
CA VAL A 133 -1.18 23.74 8.01
C VAL A 133 -0.36 22.72 8.79
N ALA A 134 -0.68 21.45 8.63
CA ALA A 134 -0.04 20.35 9.36
C ALA A 134 1.40 20.08 8.88
N HIS A 135 1.63 20.22 7.58
CA HIS A 135 2.92 19.96 6.94
C HIS A 135 3.62 21.23 6.45
N ALA A 136 3.35 22.36 7.11
CA ALA A 136 3.95 23.64 6.74
C ALA A 136 5.49 23.55 6.62
N GLY A 137 6.03 23.87 5.45
CA GLY A 137 7.47 23.81 5.15
C GLY A 137 8.04 22.39 4.97
N VAL A 138 7.23 21.34 5.07
CA VAL A 138 7.68 19.96 4.90
C VAL A 138 7.72 19.62 3.39
N TYR A 139 6.59 19.66 2.73
CA TYR A 139 6.47 19.37 1.30
C TYR A 139 7.12 20.40 0.39
N ASP A 140 7.33 21.62 0.86
CA ASP A 140 8.10 22.66 0.16
C ASP A 140 9.50 22.20 -0.22
N GLN A 141 10.11 21.34 0.61
CA GLN A 141 11.45 20.79 0.39
C GLN A 141 11.55 19.93 -0.88
N ILE A 142 10.44 19.38 -1.33
CA ILE A 142 10.34 18.59 -2.56
C ILE A 142 9.49 19.27 -3.64
N GLY A 143 9.22 20.57 -3.46
CA GLY A 143 8.54 21.40 -4.46
C GLY A 143 7.02 21.27 -4.49
N ILE A 144 6.39 20.69 -3.49
CA ILE A 144 4.94 20.63 -3.36
C ILE A 144 4.47 21.80 -2.49
N THR A 145 4.12 22.92 -3.13
CA THR A 145 3.77 24.18 -2.43
C THR A 145 2.36 24.66 -2.73
N ASN A 146 1.74 24.21 -3.80
CA ASN A 146 0.43 24.70 -4.28
C ASN A 146 -0.63 23.60 -4.19
N VAL A 147 -1.11 23.36 -3.00
CA VAL A 147 -2.18 22.34 -2.76
C VAL A 147 -3.49 22.68 -3.45
N ASP A 148 -3.78 23.96 -3.67
CA ASP A 148 -4.94 24.45 -4.42
C ASP A 148 -4.93 24.07 -5.91
N LYS A 149 -3.81 23.59 -6.43
CA LYS A 149 -3.66 23.09 -7.80
C LYS A 149 -3.69 21.57 -7.90
N ILE A 150 -3.85 20.86 -6.80
CA ILE A 150 -4.01 19.41 -6.82
C ILE A 150 -5.32 19.09 -7.54
N THR A 151 -5.22 18.23 -8.55
CA THR A 151 -6.39 17.71 -9.25
C THR A 151 -6.62 16.25 -8.84
N TRP A 152 -7.85 15.83 -8.78
CA TRP A 152 -8.19 14.48 -8.35
C TRP A 152 -9.43 13.96 -9.08
N PHE A 153 -9.60 12.64 -9.08
CA PHE A 153 -10.82 11.98 -9.48
C PHE A 153 -11.03 10.69 -8.67
N THR A 154 -12.28 10.27 -8.57
CA THR A 154 -12.68 9.03 -7.88
C THR A 154 -12.94 7.91 -8.89
N PHE A 155 -12.84 6.67 -8.42
CA PHE A 155 -13.24 5.44 -9.11
C PHE A 155 -13.89 4.50 -8.08
N ASP A 156 -14.54 3.43 -8.51
CA ASP A 156 -15.43 2.60 -7.67
C ASP A 156 -14.94 2.35 -6.23
N ASN A 157 -13.67 2.02 -6.06
CA ASN A 157 -13.09 1.67 -4.77
C ASN A 157 -11.85 2.50 -4.43
N GLY A 158 -11.80 3.75 -4.83
CA GLY A 158 -10.67 4.60 -4.53
C GLY A 158 -10.71 5.97 -5.17
N SER A 159 -9.59 6.67 -5.05
CA SER A 159 -9.34 7.96 -5.66
C SER A 159 -7.87 8.10 -6.06
N ILE A 160 -7.59 9.02 -6.94
CA ILE A 160 -6.24 9.39 -7.32
C ILE A 160 -6.11 10.90 -7.36
N GLN A 161 -5.00 11.41 -6.84
CA GLN A 161 -4.68 12.81 -6.74
C GLN A 161 -3.39 13.08 -7.50
N PHE A 162 -3.35 14.15 -8.28
CA PHE A 162 -2.19 14.60 -9.04
C PHE A 162 -1.73 15.95 -8.54
N VAL A 163 -0.51 15.96 -8.05
CA VAL A 163 0.17 17.18 -7.63
C VAL A 163 0.97 17.71 -8.81
N PRO A 164 0.74 18.96 -9.26
CA PRO A 164 1.46 19.50 -10.41
C PRO A 164 2.96 19.65 -10.10
N ALA A 165 3.80 19.37 -11.09
CA ALA A 165 5.21 19.67 -11.01
C ALA A 165 5.42 21.19 -10.93
N GLN A 166 6.31 21.62 -10.04
CA GLN A 166 6.76 23.02 -10.03
C GLN A 166 7.93 23.24 -10.98
N GLU A 167 7.93 24.39 -11.63
CA GLU A 167 8.91 24.78 -12.65
C GLU A 167 10.35 24.88 -12.15
N LYS A 168 10.78 24.44 -11.06
CA LYS A 168 12.21 24.43 -10.63
C LYS A 168 12.38 23.90 -9.21
N THR A 169 12.47 22.61 -9.05
CA THR A 169 13.47 22.13 -8.09
C THR A 169 14.57 21.45 -8.90
N SER A 170 15.80 21.86 -8.67
CA SER A 170 16.99 21.34 -9.36
C SER A 170 17.25 19.84 -9.16
N MET A 171 16.42 19.18 -8.39
CA MET A 171 16.49 17.76 -8.08
C MET A 171 15.57 16.88 -8.96
N ILE A 172 14.60 17.47 -9.69
CA ILE A 172 13.61 16.74 -10.50
C ILE A 172 13.87 17.03 -11.98
N GLN A 173 15.09 16.86 -12.44
CA GLN A 173 15.46 17.31 -13.78
C GLN A 173 15.02 16.42 -14.95
N ASP A 174 14.55 15.20 -14.76
CA ASP A 174 14.42 14.27 -15.87
C ASP A 174 13.07 13.55 -16.05
N ASP A 175 12.00 13.88 -15.31
CA ASP A 175 10.70 13.28 -15.58
C ASP A 175 9.73 14.21 -16.35
N GLU A 176 10.19 14.72 -17.48
CA GLU A 176 9.32 15.39 -18.49
C GLU A 176 8.11 14.51 -18.90
N LYS A 177 8.19 13.19 -18.64
CA LYS A 177 7.18 12.21 -19.01
C LYS A 177 5.84 12.42 -18.32
N TYR A 178 5.83 12.85 -17.05
CA TYR A 178 4.59 12.91 -16.29
C TYR A 178 4.07 14.33 -16.04
N ASN A 179 4.90 15.34 -16.08
CA ASN A 179 4.56 16.74 -15.75
C ASN A 179 3.78 16.89 -14.42
N ILE A 180 4.04 15.96 -13.48
CA ILE A 180 3.45 15.92 -12.14
C ILE A 180 4.57 15.84 -11.09
N GLY A 181 4.37 16.53 -9.96
CA GLY A 181 5.31 16.52 -8.83
C GLY A 181 5.10 15.33 -7.92
N ALA A 182 3.86 14.86 -7.79
CA ALA A 182 3.51 13.65 -7.05
C ALA A 182 2.21 13.04 -7.58
N CYS A 183 2.00 11.76 -7.26
CA CYS A 183 0.77 11.05 -7.53
C CYS A 183 0.39 10.23 -6.31
N TRP A 184 -0.78 10.48 -5.74
CA TRP A 184 -1.28 9.78 -4.57
C TRP A 184 -2.55 9.02 -4.93
N MET A 185 -2.57 7.72 -4.66
CA MET A 185 -3.70 6.85 -4.96
C MET A 185 -4.19 6.17 -3.69
N ALA A 186 -5.42 6.43 -3.34
CA ALA A 186 -6.12 5.69 -2.30
C ALA A 186 -6.85 4.49 -2.91
N VAL A 187 -6.71 3.32 -2.32
CA VAL A 187 -7.49 2.11 -2.63
C VAL A 187 -8.14 1.63 -1.34
N TYR A 188 -9.46 1.70 -1.31
CA TYR A 188 -10.22 1.39 -0.11
C TYR A 188 -10.20 -0.11 0.24
N PRO A 189 -10.30 -0.47 1.52
CA PRO A 189 -10.58 0.40 2.67
C PRO A 189 -9.38 1.14 3.27
N GLY A 190 -8.14 0.72 3.11
CA GLY A 190 -7.06 1.25 3.92
C GLY A 190 -5.70 1.25 3.24
N THR A 191 -5.64 1.42 1.93
CA THR A 191 -4.36 1.50 1.21
C THR A 191 -4.15 2.89 0.64
N MET A 192 -2.99 3.49 0.94
CA MET A 192 -2.50 4.71 0.30
C MET A 192 -1.18 4.42 -0.41
N ILE A 193 -1.08 4.82 -1.67
CA ILE A 193 0.09 4.69 -2.52
C ILE A 193 0.52 6.09 -2.92
N GLU A 194 1.71 6.49 -2.50
CA GLU A 194 2.23 7.83 -2.67
C GLU A 194 3.52 7.76 -3.49
N TRP A 195 3.44 8.22 -4.72
CA TRP A 195 4.61 8.36 -5.56
C TRP A 195 5.05 9.82 -5.64
N GLN A 196 6.35 10.00 -5.56
CA GLN A 196 7.05 11.23 -5.89
C GLN A 196 8.38 10.87 -6.56
N PRO A 197 9.01 11.76 -7.33
CA PRO A 197 10.23 11.45 -8.04
C PRO A 197 11.30 10.83 -7.14
N GLY A 198 11.72 9.61 -7.46
CA GLY A 198 12.71 8.85 -6.70
C GLY A 198 12.17 7.96 -5.59
N ALA A 199 10.88 8.02 -5.25
CA ALA A 199 10.30 7.26 -4.15
C ALA A 199 8.87 6.80 -4.40
N LEU A 200 8.52 5.66 -3.79
CA LEU A 200 7.15 5.18 -3.66
C LEU A 200 6.94 4.70 -2.23
N PHE A 201 5.94 5.25 -1.57
CA PHE A 201 5.52 4.86 -0.23
C PHE A 201 4.16 4.20 -0.31
N VAL A 202 4.00 3.08 0.38
CA VAL A 202 2.71 2.39 0.45
C VAL A 202 2.36 2.15 1.90
N THR A 203 1.23 2.69 2.30
CA THR A 203 0.65 2.52 3.63
C THR A 203 -0.58 1.62 3.53
N VAL A 204 -0.62 0.56 4.34
CA VAL A 204 -1.76 -0.36 4.41
C VAL A 204 -2.24 -0.43 5.84
N ALA A 205 -3.41 0.15 6.11
CA ALA A 205 -4.04 0.13 7.42
C ALA A 205 -5.15 -0.93 7.48
N HIS A 206 -5.21 -1.67 8.58
CA HIS A 206 -6.30 -2.61 8.86
C HIS A 206 -6.60 -2.67 10.36
N ASN A 207 -7.86 -2.91 10.70
CA ASN A 207 -8.30 -2.97 12.08
C ASN A 207 -7.59 -4.08 12.86
N THR A 208 -7.15 -3.75 14.07
CA THR A 208 -6.78 -4.75 15.08
C THR A 208 -7.86 -4.92 16.13
N ASN A 209 -8.59 -3.85 16.42
CA ASN A 209 -9.76 -3.80 17.29
C ASN A 209 -10.61 -2.55 16.92
N GLU A 210 -11.61 -2.23 17.71
CA GLU A 210 -12.56 -1.13 17.45
C GLU A 210 -11.91 0.27 17.44
N THR A 211 -10.73 0.44 18.03
CA THR A 211 -10.09 1.75 18.23
C THR A 211 -8.65 1.84 17.74
N SER A 212 -8.13 0.77 17.14
CA SER A 212 -6.74 0.76 16.70
C SER A 212 -6.51 -0.03 15.43
N SER A 213 -5.51 0.39 14.70
CA SER A 213 -5.07 -0.23 13.45
C SER A 213 -3.63 -0.72 13.54
N GLN A 214 -3.39 -1.81 12.83
CA GLN A 214 -2.05 -2.18 12.41
C GLN A 214 -1.80 -1.56 11.03
N VAL A 215 -0.68 -0.89 10.89
CA VAL A 215 -0.29 -0.22 9.66
C VAL A 215 1.00 -0.83 9.15
N GLN A 216 0.97 -1.33 7.92
CA GLN A 216 2.16 -1.78 7.20
C GLN A 216 2.64 -0.63 6.32
N VAL A 217 3.92 -0.32 6.40
CA VAL A 217 4.57 0.70 5.59
C VAL A 217 5.63 0.05 4.72
N TYR A 218 5.51 0.22 3.43
CA TYR A 218 6.49 -0.23 2.45
C TYR A 218 7.11 1.00 1.78
N LYS A 219 8.44 1.04 1.75
CA LYS A 219 9.17 2.13 1.11
C LYS A 219 10.04 1.59 -0.02
N TYR A 220 9.81 2.12 -1.20
CA TYR A 220 10.50 1.74 -2.41
C TYR A 220 11.32 2.92 -2.93
N ARG A 221 12.58 2.66 -3.24
CA ARG A 221 13.45 3.59 -3.93
C ARG A 221 13.42 3.33 -5.43
N ASP A 222 13.27 4.37 -6.22
CA ASP A 222 13.48 4.32 -7.65
C ASP A 222 15.00 4.37 -7.95
N THR A 223 15.51 3.29 -8.54
CA THR A 223 16.95 3.14 -8.81
C THR A 223 17.47 4.05 -9.92
N ARG A 224 16.59 4.76 -10.63
CA ARG A 224 16.95 5.76 -11.64
C ARG A 224 17.40 7.09 -11.03
N TYR A 225 17.04 7.33 -9.78
CA TYR A 225 17.38 8.55 -9.05
C TYR A 225 18.55 8.36 -8.09
N SER A 226 19.24 9.46 -7.77
CA SER A 226 20.36 9.45 -6.83
C SER A 226 19.93 9.06 -5.40
N GLN A 227 20.90 8.70 -4.58
CA GLN A 227 20.66 8.41 -3.16
C GLN A 227 20.14 9.66 -2.42
N ASP A 228 20.67 10.85 -2.74
CA ASP A 228 20.28 12.10 -2.09
C ASP A 228 18.80 12.44 -2.34
N VAL A 229 18.29 12.17 -3.55
CA VAL A 229 16.87 12.35 -3.87
C VAL A 229 16.01 11.41 -3.03
N TRP A 230 16.41 10.15 -2.89
CA TRP A 230 15.72 9.20 -2.02
C TRP A 230 15.73 9.65 -0.56
N GLU A 231 16.87 10.06 -0.02
CA GLU A 231 17.02 10.48 1.37
C GLU A 231 16.16 11.69 1.70
N LEU A 232 16.12 12.67 0.78
CA LEU A 232 15.25 13.84 0.93
C LEU A 232 13.77 13.44 0.95
N ASN A 233 13.32 12.66 -0.02
CA ASN A 233 11.92 12.21 -0.09
C ASN A 233 11.54 11.37 1.12
N ASN A 234 12.42 10.47 1.56
CA ASN A 234 12.19 9.68 2.75
C ASN A 234 12.10 10.54 4.02
N HIS A 235 12.95 11.56 4.15
CA HIS A 235 12.89 12.49 5.27
C HIS A 235 11.58 13.29 5.29
N VAL A 236 11.17 13.81 4.15
CA VAL A 236 9.90 14.55 4.01
C VAL A 236 8.72 13.64 4.35
N TRP A 237 8.69 12.45 3.79
CA TRP A 237 7.63 11.48 4.05
C TRP A 237 7.56 11.06 5.52
N GLU A 238 8.69 10.76 6.17
CA GLU A 238 8.72 10.40 7.60
C GLU A 238 8.22 11.55 8.49
N THR A 239 8.56 12.77 8.13
CA THR A 239 8.10 13.95 8.86
C THR A 239 6.61 14.12 8.72
N ALA A 240 6.06 14.06 7.50
CA ALA A 240 4.63 14.13 7.23
C ALA A 240 3.88 12.96 7.91
N TRP A 241 4.36 11.73 7.75
CA TRP A 241 3.78 10.56 8.39
C TRP A 241 3.69 10.68 9.91
N SER A 242 4.73 11.20 10.56
CA SER A 242 4.71 11.43 12.01
C SER A 242 3.65 12.44 12.43
N GLN A 243 3.42 13.48 11.62
CA GLN A 243 2.40 14.50 11.84
C GLN A 243 0.99 13.93 11.58
N ASP A 244 0.79 13.20 10.48
CA ASP A 244 -0.47 12.54 10.14
C ASP A 244 -0.88 11.51 11.19
N ARG A 245 0.08 10.74 11.67
CA ARG A 245 -0.15 9.81 12.77
C ARG A 245 -0.65 10.52 14.01
N ALA A 246 -0.02 11.63 14.39
CA ALA A 246 -0.42 12.42 15.55
C ALA A 246 -1.83 13.01 15.36
N LEU A 247 -2.19 13.46 14.15
CA LEU A 247 -3.53 13.91 13.81
C LEU A 247 -4.54 12.77 13.92
N ALA A 248 -4.27 11.62 13.34
CA ALA A 248 -5.16 10.47 13.37
C ALA A 248 -5.41 9.98 14.82
N GLU A 249 -4.37 9.96 15.66
CA GLU A 249 -4.48 9.58 17.07
C GLU A 249 -5.21 10.65 17.93
N PHE A 250 -5.29 11.89 17.45
CA PHE A 250 -5.99 12.99 18.14
C PHE A 250 -7.48 13.07 17.78
N ILE A 251 -7.89 12.54 16.62
CA ILE A 251 -9.29 12.55 16.18
C ILE A 251 -10.05 11.47 16.97
N GLU A 252 -10.92 11.89 17.90
CA GLU A 252 -11.73 10.97 18.71
C GLU A 252 -12.83 10.26 17.92
N SER A 253 -13.37 10.91 16.88
CA SER A 253 -14.37 10.34 15.99
C SER A 253 -14.27 10.97 14.62
N PRO A 254 -14.43 10.20 13.54
CA PRO A 254 -14.46 10.78 12.19
C PRO A 254 -15.63 11.76 12.09
N ALA A 255 -15.37 12.94 11.56
CA ALA A 255 -16.42 13.91 11.29
C ALA A 255 -17.42 13.33 10.28
N VAL A 256 -18.70 13.34 10.62
CA VAL A 256 -19.77 12.88 9.72
C VAL A 256 -20.30 14.03 8.88
N ASP A 257 -20.21 15.25 9.43
CA ASP A 257 -20.69 16.47 8.79
C ASP A 257 -19.52 17.27 8.20
N ASN A 258 -19.70 17.84 7.01
CA ASN A 258 -18.73 18.66 6.27
C ASN A 258 -17.48 17.92 5.77
N LEU A 259 -17.64 16.67 5.35
CA LEU A 259 -16.58 15.96 4.62
C LEU A 259 -16.41 16.57 3.22
N ASP A 260 -15.17 16.74 2.79
CA ASP A 260 -14.89 17.02 1.39
C ASP A 260 -15.27 15.84 0.49
N GLU A 261 -15.28 16.04 -0.83
CA GLU A 261 -15.78 15.06 -1.78
C GLU A 261 -14.99 13.72 -1.74
N LEU A 262 -13.68 13.76 -1.49
CA LEU A 262 -12.85 12.55 -1.39
C LEU A 262 -13.20 11.72 -0.15
N LYS A 263 -13.36 12.36 0.99
CA LYS A 263 -13.78 11.70 2.23
C LYS A 263 -15.21 11.18 2.15
N GLN A 264 -16.13 11.96 1.54
CA GLN A 264 -17.50 11.51 1.29
C GLN A 264 -17.51 10.25 0.42
N HIS A 265 -16.72 10.20 -0.66
CA HIS A 265 -16.62 9.02 -1.51
C HIS A 265 -16.10 7.80 -0.74
N HIS A 266 -15.08 7.96 0.09
CA HIS A 266 -14.56 6.90 0.95
C HIS A 266 -15.63 6.38 1.92
N ARG A 267 -16.38 7.28 2.56
CA ARG A 267 -17.43 6.92 3.55
C ARG A 267 -18.60 6.17 2.93
N VAL A 268 -19.07 6.62 1.77
CA VAL A 268 -20.13 5.90 1.04
C VAL A 268 -19.68 4.49 0.70
N TRP A 269 -18.47 4.34 0.16
CA TRP A 269 -17.92 3.03 -0.15
C TRP A 269 -17.83 2.13 1.09
N SER A 270 -17.35 2.65 2.23
CA SER A 270 -17.20 1.88 3.47
C SER A 270 -18.54 1.39 4.03
N GLN A 271 -19.64 2.14 3.82
CA GLN A 271 -20.98 1.73 4.24
C GLN A 271 -21.58 0.64 3.35
N ASP A 272 -21.29 0.67 2.06
CA ASP A 272 -21.80 -0.31 1.07
C ASP A 272 -21.01 -1.63 1.07
N ALA A 273 -19.81 -1.65 1.65
CA ALA A 273 -18.92 -2.80 1.67
C ALA A 273 -19.15 -3.74 2.88
N VAL A 274 -20.04 -3.39 3.81
CA VAL A 274 -20.46 -4.16 4.99
C VAL A 274 -21.78 -4.87 4.67
#